data_25f6a67cb1bc199d87829eca4a0d0961
#
_entry.id   25f6a67cb1bc199d87829eca4a0d0961
#
_cell.length_a   1.000
_cell.length_b   1.000
_cell.length_c   1.000
_cell.angle_alpha   90.00
_cell.angle_beta   90.00
_cell.angle_gamma   90.00
#
_symmetry.space_group_name_H-M   'P 1'
#
loop_
_entity.id
_entity.type
_entity.pdbx_description
1 polymer ?
#
loop_
_entity_poly.entity_id
_entity_poly.type
_entity_poly.pdbx_seq_one_letter_code
_entity_poly.pdbx_strand_id
1 'polypeptide(L)'
;MSALTIHQLTSAARGRRLELRMSQEEVAARLGVSRRWVRQFEAGTGGARIGTVLALFELLDLRLGIDRAEARQPERPSSGSGGFDLDAVIESHRAR
;
A
#
# COMPACT_ATOMS: atom_id res chain seq x y z
N MET A 1 -12.86 13.11 0.10
CA MET A 1 -11.92 12.81 0.01
C MET A 1 -11.67 11.95 -1.00
N SER A 2 -10.83 11.84 -1.47
CA SER A 2 -10.63 11.16 -2.51
C SER A 2 -10.12 9.82 -2.35
N ALA A 3 -10.23 9.01 -3.26
CA ALA A 3 -9.73 7.70 -3.17
C ALA A 3 -8.26 7.74 -3.32
N LEU A 4 -7.63 6.77 -2.75
CA LEU A 4 -6.21 6.66 -2.85
C LEU A 4 -5.89 6.18 -4.23
N THR A 5 -5.00 6.80 -4.91
CA THR A 5 -4.62 6.43 -6.24
C THR A 5 -3.24 5.83 -6.27
N ILE A 6 -2.91 5.18 -7.35
CA ILE A 6 -1.61 4.61 -7.52
C ILE A 6 -0.56 5.70 -7.43
N HIS A 7 -0.86 6.83 -8.01
CA HIS A 7 0.09 7.94 -7.97
C HIS A 7 0.36 8.38 -6.53
N GLN A 8 -0.66 8.40 -5.71
CA GLN A 8 -0.46 8.79 -4.32
C GLN A 8 0.37 7.76 -3.58
N LEU A 9 0.14 6.48 -3.86
CA LEU A 9 0.92 5.45 -3.22
C LEU A 9 2.38 5.51 -3.63
N THR A 10 2.63 5.64 -4.90
CA THR A 10 4.01 5.64 -5.38
C THR A 10 4.75 6.90 -4.95
N SER A 11 4.04 8.02 -4.93
CA SER A 11 4.65 9.27 -4.49
C SER A 11 4.98 9.23 -3.01
N ALA A 12 4.09 8.66 -2.21
CA ALA A 12 4.34 8.58 -0.78
C ALA A 12 5.56 7.69 -0.50
N ALA A 13 5.66 6.59 -1.21
CA ALA A 13 6.79 5.69 -1.01
C ALA A 13 8.10 6.36 -1.43
N ARG A 14 8.07 7.03 -2.58
CA ARG A 14 9.27 7.68 -3.05
C ARG A 14 9.69 8.80 -2.10
N GLY A 15 8.73 9.60 -1.67
CA GLY A 15 9.02 10.70 -0.77
C GLY A 15 9.61 10.21 0.54
N ARG A 16 9.05 9.14 1.08
CA ARG A 16 9.56 8.61 2.33
C ARG A 16 10.96 8.03 2.17
N ARG A 17 11.18 7.34 1.04
CA ARG A 17 12.50 6.80 0.78
C ARG A 17 13.54 7.92 0.77
N LEU A 18 13.19 9.03 0.11
CA LEU A 18 14.11 10.16 0.05
C LEU A 18 14.32 10.80 1.41
N GLU A 19 13.27 10.87 2.22
CA GLU A 19 13.41 11.38 3.57
C GLU A 19 14.36 10.53 4.39
N LEU A 20 14.32 9.22 4.18
CA LEU A 20 15.17 8.33 4.92
C LEU A 20 16.56 8.22 4.27
N ARG A 21 16.76 8.94 3.20
CA ARG A 21 18.04 8.96 2.51
C ARG A 21 18.45 7.58 2.03
N MET A 22 17.50 6.82 1.55
CA MET A 22 17.79 5.50 1.04
C MET A 22 17.77 5.52 -0.47
N SER A 23 18.64 4.74 -1.09
CA SER A 23 18.63 4.64 -2.53
C SER A 23 17.61 3.59 -2.94
N GLN A 24 17.23 3.59 -4.20
CA GLN A 24 16.34 2.56 -4.70
C GLN A 24 16.97 1.20 -4.52
N GLU A 25 18.28 1.12 -4.68
CA GLU A 25 18.98 -0.12 -4.52
C GLU A 25 18.93 -0.61 -3.08
N GLU A 26 19.05 0.28 -2.12
CA GLU A 26 18.96 -0.11 -0.73
C GLU A 26 17.59 -0.63 -0.38
N VAL A 27 16.56 0.04 -0.88
CA VAL A 27 15.19 -0.40 -0.61
C VAL A 27 14.98 -1.77 -1.24
N ALA A 28 15.47 -1.94 -2.47
CA ALA A 28 15.30 -3.20 -3.16
C ALA A 28 15.96 -4.34 -2.39
N ALA A 29 17.16 -4.10 -1.90
CA ALA A 29 17.87 -5.11 -1.16
C ALA A 29 17.14 -5.50 0.11
N ARG A 30 16.64 -4.54 0.84
CA ARG A 30 15.94 -4.83 2.06
C ARG A 30 14.59 -5.48 1.83
N LEU A 31 13.94 -5.12 0.75
CA LEU A 31 12.65 -5.65 0.45
C LEU A 31 12.74 -7.02 -0.23
N GLY A 32 13.88 -7.36 -0.75
CA GLY A 32 14.06 -8.63 -1.43
C GLY A 32 13.54 -8.62 -2.85
N VAL A 33 13.60 -7.49 -3.50
CA VAL A 33 13.15 -7.39 -4.89
C VAL A 33 14.25 -6.77 -5.71
N SER A 34 14.04 -6.65 -7.01
CA SER A 34 15.05 -6.06 -7.86
C SER A 34 14.97 -4.55 -7.81
N ARG A 35 16.06 -3.89 -8.12
CA ARG A 35 16.06 -2.45 -8.18
C ARG A 35 15.09 -2.00 -9.25
N ARG A 36 14.97 -2.77 -10.32
CA ARG A 36 14.06 -2.45 -11.39
C ARG A 36 12.62 -2.42 -10.86
N TRP A 37 12.28 -3.33 -9.96
CA TRP A 37 10.95 -3.36 -9.39
C TRP A 37 10.66 -2.04 -8.65
N VAL A 38 11.62 -1.58 -7.85
CA VAL A 38 11.44 -0.35 -7.09
C VAL A 38 11.30 0.83 -8.04
N ARG A 39 12.14 0.85 -9.06
CA ARG A 39 12.08 1.94 -10.01
C ARG A 39 10.74 1.99 -10.74
N GLN A 40 10.26 0.84 -11.17
CA GLN A 40 9.00 0.78 -11.87
C GLN A 40 7.83 1.12 -10.95
N PHE A 41 7.90 0.67 -9.70
CA PHE A 41 6.85 1.00 -8.77
C PHE A 41 6.79 2.51 -8.56
N GLU A 42 7.92 3.14 -8.34
CA GLU A 42 7.95 4.58 -8.08
C GLU A 42 7.52 5.36 -9.32
N ALA A 43 7.73 4.81 -10.48
CA ALA A 43 7.29 5.46 -11.70
C ALA A 43 5.81 5.22 -11.97
N GLY A 44 5.19 4.35 -11.22
CA GLY A 44 3.78 4.07 -11.41
C GLY A 44 3.51 3.13 -12.56
N THR A 45 4.52 2.39 -13.01
CA THR A 45 4.34 1.50 -14.14
C THR A 45 4.45 0.04 -13.70
N GLY A 46 3.90 -0.81 -14.49
CA GLY A 46 3.97 -2.22 -14.19
C GLY A 46 3.03 -2.57 -13.09
N GLY A 47 2.74 -3.78 -12.93
CA GLY A 47 1.89 -4.24 -11.86
C GLY A 47 2.70 -4.56 -10.63
N ALA A 48 2.16 -4.34 -9.49
CA ALA A 48 2.85 -4.66 -8.27
C ALA A 48 1.94 -5.50 -7.41
N ARG A 49 2.47 -6.53 -6.79
CA ARG A 49 1.66 -7.33 -5.92
C ARG A 49 1.37 -6.59 -4.66
N ILE A 50 0.15 -6.70 -4.19
CA ILE A 50 -0.25 -5.95 -3.01
C ILE A 50 0.62 -6.34 -1.81
N GLY A 51 0.97 -7.60 -1.69
CA GLY A 51 1.80 -8.01 -0.57
C GLY A 51 3.16 -7.32 -0.58
N THR A 52 3.74 -7.17 -1.76
CA THR A 52 5.03 -6.51 -1.86
C THR A 52 4.89 -5.03 -1.54
N VAL A 53 3.80 -4.42 -1.98
CA VAL A 53 3.56 -3.01 -1.70
C VAL A 53 3.39 -2.79 -0.20
N LEU A 54 2.66 -3.68 0.47
CA LEU A 54 2.49 -3.55 1.91
C LEU A 54 3.82 -3.73 2.63
N ALA A 55 4.65 -4.65 2.17
CA ALA A 55 5.96 -4.84 2.78
C ALA A 55 6.84 -3.61 2.56
N LEU A 56 6.72 -3.00 1.40
CA LEU A 56 7.48 -1.79 1.12
C LEU A 56 7.06 -0.68 2.07
N PHE A 57 5.76 -0.51 2.28
CA PHE A 57 5.29 0.53 3.15
C PHE A 57 5.72 0.27 4.59
N GLU A 58 5.73 -0.98 4.99
CA GLU A 58 6.19 -1.29 6.31
C GLU A 58 7.68 -1.01 6.45
N LEU A 59 8.46 -1.33 5.43
CA LEU A 59 9.88 -1.05 5.46
C LEU A 59 10.14 0.44 5.60
N LEU A 60 9.33 1.24 4.95
CA LEU A 60 9.51 2.69 4.98
C LEU A 60 8.79 3.34 6.17
N ASP A 61 8.22 2.52 7.03
CA ASP A 61 7.50 3.02 8.21
C ASP A 61 6.34 3.91 7.79
N LEU A 62 5.63 3.49 6.76
CA LEU A 62 4.45 4.20 6.31
C LEU A 62 3.24 3.35 6.60
N ARG A 63 2.14 3.99 6.90
CA ARG A 63 0.93 3.27 7.14
C ARG A 63 -0.02 3.49 6.03
N LEU A 64 -0.64 2.42 5.54
CA LEU A 64 -1.59 2.53 4.49
C LEU A 64 -2.96 2.45 5.14
N GLY A 65 -3.67 3.52 5.13
CA GLY A 65 -4.99 3.57 5.75
C GLY A 65 -6.07 3.35 4.74
N ILE A 66 -7.15 2.75 5.18
CA ILE A 66 -8.29 2.55 4.33
C ILE A 66 -9.50 3.17 4.95
N ASP A 67 -10.10 4.11 4.24
CA ASP A 67 -11.25 4.75 4.76
C ASP A 67 -12.43 4.40 3.93
N ARG A 68 -13.62 4.28 4.49
CA ARG A 68 -14.75 4.02 3.78
C ARG A 68 -15.20 5.24 3.16
N ALA A 69 -15.69 5.17 2.05
CA ALA A 69 -16.19 6.32 1.40
C ALA A 69 -17.41 6.64 2.08
N GLU A 70 -17.40 7.34 2.95
CA GLU A 70 -18.46 7.56 3.68
C GLU A 70 -19.42 8.33 3.20
N ALA A 71 -19.13 8.97 2.40
CA ALA A 71 -20.07 9.73 1.92
C ALA A 71 -21.29 8.94 1.73
N ARG A 72 -21.24 7.83 1.33
CA ARG A 72 -22.33 7.14 1.15
C ARG A 72 -22.69 6.27 2.15
N GLN A 73 -22.17 6.18 3.08
CA GLN A 73 -22.44 5.24 3.97
C GLN A 73 -23.02 5.64 5.07
N PRO A 74 -23.93 5.84 5.16
CA PRO A 74 -24.56 6.36 6.22
C PRO A 74 -24.39 5.49 7.33
N GLU A 75 -24.62 5.09 7.73
CA GLU A 75 -24.57 4.46 8.81
C GLU A 75 -24.44 3.21 8.87
N ARG A 76 -24.10 2.76 8.78
CA ARG A 76 -23.96 1.61 8.81
C ARG A 76 -23.75 1.20 10.00
N PRO A 77 -24.17 0.73 10.49
CA PRO A 77 -24.15 0.26 11.71
C PRO A 77 -22.98 -0.29 12.04
N SER A 78 -22.65 -0.38 12.11
CA SER A 78 -21.76 -0.79 12.43
C SER A 78 -21.28 -1.63 12.71
N SER A 79 -21.54 -1.89 12.91
CA SER A 79 -21.15 -2.79 13.12
C SER A 79 -20.06 -2.92 12.86
N GLY A 80 -19.78 -2.34 12.87
CA GLY A 80 -18.67 -2.30 12.58
C GLY A 80 -18.22 -3.38 12.16
N SER A 81 -18.26 -3.82 12.51
CA SER A 81 -17.71 -4.78 12.13
C SER A 81 -18.17 -5.18 11.02
N GLY A 82 -19.13 -5.03 10.92
CA GLY A 82 -19.54 -5.59 9.92
C GLY A 82 -18.99 -5.21 8.82
N GLY A 83 -18.62 -4.36 8.72
CA GLY A 83 -18.28 -3.98 7.61
C GLY A 83 -17.26 -4.64 6.93
N PHE A 84 -16.46 -3.99 6.28
CA PHE A 84 -15.45 -4.57 5.54
C PHE A 84 -14.39 -5.04 6.45
N ASP A 85 -13.95 -6.21 6.24
CA ASP A 85 -12.91 -6.76 7.06
C ASP A 85 -11.76 -7.06 6.13
N LEU A 86 -10.78 -6.25 6.13
CA LEU A 86 -9.65 -6.42 5.28
C LEU A 86 -8.91 -7.70 5.59
N ASP A 87 -8.81 -8.06 6.82
CA ASP A 87 -8.11 -9.26 7.17
C ASP A 87 -8.83 -10.47 6.61
N ALA A 88 -10.13 -10.48 6.63
CA ALA A 88 -10.88 -11.57 6.08
C ALA A 88 -10.67 -11.64 4.58
N VAL A 89 -10.61 -10.54 3.93
CA VAL A 89 -10.40 -10.51 2.51
C VAL A 89 -9.03 -11.06 2.16
N ILE A 90 -8.03 -10.66 2.89
CA ILE A 90 -6.69 -11.11 2.64
C ILE A 90 -6.60 -12.60 2.94
N GLU A 91 -7.26 -13.04 3.99
CA GLU A 91 -7.21 -14.40 4.34
C GLU A 91 -7.90 -15.22 3.26
N SER A 92 -8.97 -14.75 2.73
CA SER A 92 -9.67 -15.43 1.71
C SER A 92 -8.83 -15.59 0.47
N HIS A 93 -8.11 -14.58 0.08
CA HIS A 93 -7.25 -14.65 -1.04
C HIS A 93 -6.07 -15.57 -0.78
N ARG A 94 -5.58 -15.54 0.44
CA ARG A 94 -4.47 -16.35 0.73
C ARG A 94 -4.84 -17.80 0.75
N ALA A 95 -6.02 -18.13 1.10
CA ALA A 95 -6.44 -19.47 1.16
C ALA A 95 -6.61 -20.08 -0.21
N ARG A 96 -6.62 -19.33 -1.26
CA ARG A 96 -6.74 -19.87 -2.52
C ARG A 96 -5.44 -20.03 -3.13
#